data_52c0d53d8f82c6bddc9c8b618e6f7e96
#
_entry.id   52c0d53d8f82c6bddc9c8b618e6f7e96
#
_cell.length_a   1.000
_cell.length_b   1.000
_cell.length_c   1.000
_cell.angle_alpha   90.00
_cell.angle_beta   90.00
_cell.angle_gamma   90.00
#
_symmetry.space_group_name_H-M   'P 1'
#
loop_
_entity.id
_entity.type
_entity.pdbx_description
1 polymer ?
#
loop_
_entity_poly.entity_id
_entity_poly.type
_entity_poly.pdbx_seq_one_letter_code
_entity_poly.pdbx_strand_id
1 'polypeptide(L)'
;EMIYEDTPAGAEYQAGLTKYSHGVGCWPAVANPGADTPGRYFAAAAADVILVHEGNDWPAETRLKGDFFGGYSDYPPHTRGVLVHSLAKFDPERLRTVRRYARWVYATEGPFRPGDPAAANPWDRLSVHLDALFEQLAGR
;
A
#
# COMPACT_ATOMS: atom_id res chain seq x y z
N GLU A 1 8.19 -2.18 -10.94
CA GLU A 1 7.03 -3.08 -11.07
C GLU A 1 7.35 -4.39 -10.38
N MET A 2 6.55 -4.78 -9.42
CA MET A 2 6.75 -6.05 -8.71
C MET A 2 6.19 -7.16 -9.58
N ILE A 3 7.02 -8.14 -9.93
CA ILE A 3 6.56 -9.34 -10.64
C ILE A 3 5.75 -10.15 -9.62
N TYR A 4 4.45 -10.22 -9.84
CA TYR A 4 3.51 -10.89 -8.95
C TYR A 4 3.49 -12.40 -9.24
N GLU A 5 4.57 -13.05 -8.88
CA GLU A 5 4.65 -14.51 -8.91
C GLU A 5 4.66 -15.04 -7.48
N ASP A 6 3.71 -15.91 -7.14
CA ASP A 6 3.70 -16.59 -5.84
C ASP A 6 4.78 -17.68 -5.80
N THR A 7 6.04 -17.28 -6.01
CA THR A 7 7.20 -18.16 -5.98
C THR A 7 8.26 -17.68 -4.99
N PRO A 8 9.01 -18.60 -4.35
CA PRO A 8 10.18 -18.21 -3.53
C PRO A 8 11.19 -17.39 -4.32
N ALA A 9 11.46 -17.77 -5.58
CA ALA A 9 12.43 -17.07 -6.42
C ALA A 9 12.03 -15.61 -6.71
N GLY A 10 10.74 -15.33 -6.91
CA GLY A 10 10.23 -13.97 -7.07
C GLY A 10 10.46 -13.12 -5.81
N ALA A 11 10.16 -13.67 -4.64
CA ALA A 11 10.38 -12.98 -3.37
C ALA A 11 11.87 -12.73 -3.09
N GLU A 12 12.73 -13.71 -3.35
CA GLU A 12 14.18 -13.57 -3.20
C GLU A 12 14.78 -12.53 -4.16
N TYR A 13 14.31 -12.50 -5.41
CA TYR A 13 14.73 -11.50 -6.39
C TYR A 13 14.40 -10.08 -5.91
N GLN A 14 13.17 -9.85 -5.46
CA GLN A 14 12.76 -8.54 -4.94
C GLN A 14 13.56 -8.16 -3.68
N ALA A 15 13.80 -9.10 -2.77
CA ALA A 15 14.65 -8.88 -1.61
C ALA A 15 16.08 -8.48 -2.00
N GLY A 16 16.62 -9.07 -3.07
CA GLY A 16 17.90 -8.69 -3.66
C GLY A 16 17.93 -7.24 -4.15
N LEU A 17 16.87 -6.80 -4.83
CA LEU A 17 16.72 -5.40 -5.29
C LEU A 17 16.63 -4.43 -4.11
N THR A 18 15.87 -4.77 -3.08
CA THR A 18 15.76 -3.96 -1.85
C THR A 18 17.10 -3.82 -1.16
N LYS A 19 17.83 -4.92 -1.00
CA LYS A 19 19.19 -4.89 -0.44
C LYS A 19 20.15 -4.04 -1.26
N TYR A 20 20.09 -4.12 -2.59
CA TYR A 20 20.88 -3.27 -3.48
C TYR A 20 20.51 -1.79 -3.29
N SER A 21 19.23 -1.46 -3.26
CA SER A 21 18.72 -0.10 -3.02
C SER A 21 19.28 0.50 -1.71
N HIS A 22 19.23 -0.26 -0.63
CA HIS A 22 19.82 0.15 0.66
C HIS A 22 21.33 0.35 0.57
N GLY A 23 22.03 -0.53 -0.17
CA GLY A 23 23.47 -0.45 -0.37
C GLY A 23 23.92 0.83 -1.08
N VAL A 24 23.06 1.46 -1.88
CA VAL A 24 23.32 2.75 -2.56
C VAL A 24 22.67 3.94 -1.83
N GLY A 25 22.17 3.74 -0.60
CA GLY A 25 21.63 4.80 0.25
C GLY A 25 20.17 5.17 0.00
N CYS A 26 19.43 4.39 -0.80
CA CYS A 26 18.00 4.61 -1.02
C CYS A 26 17.18 3.88 0.05
N TRP A 27 16.43 4.62 0.83
CA TRP A 27 15.55 4.08 1.86
C TRP A 27 14.37 5.02 2.10
N PRO A 28 13.14 4.56 2.33
CA PRO A 28 12.69 3.15 2.24
C PRO A 28 12.51 2.68 0.81
N ALA A 29 12.65 1.35 0.58
CA ALA A 29 12.22 0.69 -0.63
C ALA A 29 10.74 0.36 -0.53
N VAL A 30 9.96 0.82 -1.49
CA VAL A 30 8.50 0.61 -1.54
C VAL A 30 8.15 -0.22 -2.76
N ALA A 31 7.46 -1.33 -2.55
CA ALA A 31 6.88 -2.14 -3.62
C ALA A 31 5.38 -1.86 -3.75
N ASN A 32 4.94 -1.62 -4.99
CA ASN A 32 3.53 -1.38 -5.28
C ASN A 32 2.94 -2.47 -6.20
N PRO A 33 2.53 -3.63 -5.67
CA PRO A 33 1.69 -4.57 -6.40
C PRO A 33 0.24 -4.06 -6.54
N GLY A 34 -0.19 -3.11 -5.71
CA GLY A 34 -1.56 -2.60 -5.67
C GLY A 34 -2.59 -3.65 -5.24
N ALA A 35 -2.15 -4.80 -4.77
CA ALA A 35 -2.97 -5.98 -4.52
C ALA A 35 -2.49 -6.74 -3.28
N ASP A 36 -3.34 -7.67 -2.83
CA ASP A 36 -3.00 -8.62 -1.78
C ASP A 36 -1.73 -9.41 -2.16
N THR A 37 -0.81 -9.56 -1.23
CA THR A 37 0.55 -10.04 -1.52
C THR A 37 0.87 -11.26 -0.66
N PRO A 38 1.43 -12.34 -1.26
CA PRO A 38 1.80 -13.54 -0.53
C PRO A 38 2.76 -13.25 0.64
N GLY A 39 2.53 -13.88 1.78
CA GLY A 39 3.32 -13.70 3.00
C GLY A 39 4.83 -13.91 2.81
N ARG A 40 5.23 -14.73 1.84
CA ARG A 40 6.65 -14.97 1.52
C ARG A 40 7.42 -13.70 1.13
N TYR A 41 6.76 -12.71 0.52
CA TYR A 41 7.39 -11.42 0.19
C TYR A 41 7.74 -10.62 1.43
N PHE A 42 6.90 -10.69 2.46
CA PHE A 42 7.18 -10.09 3.77
C PHE A 42 8.27 -10.85 4.51
N ALA A 43 8.22 -12.19 4.49
CA ALA A 43 9.23 -13.06 5.10
C ALA A 43 10.63 -12.84 4.50
N ALA A 44 10.71 -12.62 3.19
CA ALA A 44 11.96 -12.36 2.48
C ALA A 44 12.44 -10.90 2.59
N ALA A 45 11.70 -10.01 3.25
CA ALA A 45 11.94 -8.56 3.24
C ALA A 45 12.08 -8.01 1.81
N ALA A 46 11.15 -8.38 0.94
CA ALA A 46 11.13 -8.00 -0.47
C ALA A 46 10.97 -6.48 -0.69
N ALA A 47 10.47 -5.75 0.29
CA ALA A 47 10.51 -4.30 0.40
C ALA A 47 10.36 -3.89 1.87
N ASP A 48 10.69 -2.65 2.22
CA ASP A 48 10.40 -2.08 3.55
C ASP A 48 8.91 -1.84 3.73
N VAL A 49 8.24 -1.46 2.64
CA VAL A 49 6.79 -1.26 2.59
C VAL A 49 6.22 -1.91 1.33
N ILE A 50 5.19 -2.72 1.50
CA ILE A 50 4.43 -3.32 0.39
C ILE A 50 3.03 -2.69 0.38
N LEU A 51 2.65 -2.10 -0.75
CA LEU A 51 1.31 -1.54 -0.94
C LEU A 51 0.33 -2.68 -1.26
N VAL A 52 -0.36 -3.16 -0.23
CA VAL A 52 -1.26 -4.33 -0.31
C VAL A 52 -2.64 -4.01 -0.88
N HIS A 53 -2.92 -2.74 -1.09
CA HIS A 53 -4.15 -2.26 -1.72
C HIS A 53 -3.89 -0.95 -2.46
N GLU A 54 -4.36 -0.90 -3.69
CA GLU A 54 -4.58 0.32 -4.46
C GLU A 54 -5.95 0.20 -5.13
N GLY A 55 -6.85 1.14 -4.87
CA GLY A 55 -8.22 1.04 -5.37
C GLY A 55 -9.05 2.30 -5.16
N ASN A 56 -10.29 2.26 -5.67
CA ASN A 56 -11.25 3.36 -5.63
C ASN A 56 -12.15 3.35 -4.39
N ASP A 57 -11.90 2.46 -3.45
CA ASP A 57 -12.61 2.38 -2.18
C ASP A 57 -11.66 1.93 -1.05
N TRP A 58 -12.12 2.05 0.16
CA TRP A 58 -11.41 1.55 1.32
C TRP A 58 -11.45 0.01 1.36
N PRO A 59 -10.30 -0.67 1.56
CA PRO A 59 -10.28 -2.11 1.63
C PRO A 59 -11.13 -2.65 2.79
N ALA A 60 -11.79 -3.78 2.57
CA ALA A 60 -12.49 -4.49 3.63
C ALA A 60 -11.50 -4.98 4.71
N GLU A 61 -11.95 -5.03 5.96
CA GLU A 61 -11.11 -5.46 7.08
C GLU A 61 -10.60 -6.90 6.89
N THR A 62 -11.43 -7.78 6.33
CA THR A 62 -11.05 -9.17 6.00
C THR A 62 -9.85 -9.22 5.07
N ARG A 63 -9.82 -8.35 4.05
CA ARG A 63 -8.68 -8.24 3.14
C ARG A 63 -7.43 -7.72 3.85
N LEU A 64 -7.58 -6.76 4.75
CA LEU A 64 -6.47 -6.21 5.52
C LEU A 64 -5.85 -7.20 6.49
N LYS A 65 -6.58 -8.24 6.90
CA LYS A 65 -6.06 -9.34 7.72
C LYS A 65 -5.12 -10.25 6.93
N GLY A 66 -5.12 -10.16 5.60
CA GLY A 66 -4.20 -10.92 4.76
C GLY A 66 -4.58 -12.38 4.59
N ASP A 67 -5.86 -12.70 4.65
CA ASP A 67 -6.32 -14.09 4.61
C ASP A 67 -6.27 -14.71 3.21
N PHE A 68 -6.20 -13.89 2.17
CA PHE A 68 -6.34 -14.36 0.78
C PHE A 68 -5.15 -15.22 0.34
N PHE A 69 -3.92 -14.80 0.66
CA PHE A 69 -2.71 -15.58 0.39
C PHE A 69 -2.08 -16.18 1.66
N GLY A 70 -2.78 -16.14 2.75
CA GLY A 70 -2.43 -16.80 4.00
C GLY A 70 -1.15 -16.29 4.64
N GLY A 71 -1.17 -15.16 5.32
CA GLY A 71 -0.10 -15.01 6.23
C GLY A 71 0.61 -13.67 6.41
N TYR A 72 0.32 -12.62 5.64
CA TYR A 72 1.03 -11.37 5.93
C TYR A 72 0.47 -10.62 7.16
N SER A 73 -0.68 -11.02 7.70
CA SER A 73 -1.22 -10.48 8.95
C SER A 73 -0.29 -10.68 10.14
N ASP A 74 0.58 -11.67 10.09
CA ASP A 74 1.60 -11.96 11.09
C ASP A 74 2.78 -10.97 11.05
N TYR A 75 2.86 -10.15 10.01
CA TYR A 75 3.91 -9.16 9.87
C TYR A 75 3.48 -7.78 10.41
N PRO A 76 4.45 -6.96 10.91
CA PRO A 76 4.13 -5.68 11.52
C PRO A 76 3.40 -4.71 10.57
N PRO A 77 2.43 -3.91 11.03
CA PRO A 77 1.69 -2.96 10.18
C PRO A 77 2.57 -1.95 9.43
N HIS A 78 3.76 -1.63 9.94
CA HIS A 78 4.68 -0.69 9.27
C HIS A 78 5.27 -1.23 7.97
N THR A 79 5.16 -2.52 7.70
CA THR A 79 5.58 -3.14 6.44
C THR A 79 4.51 -3.05 5.34
N ARG A 80 3.33 -2.49 5.64
CA ARG A 80 2.20 -2.43 4.72
C ARG A 80 1.73 -1.02 4.47
N GLY A 81 1.30 -0.79 3.21
CA GLY A 81 0.68 0.45 2.80
C GLY A 81 -0.63 0.24 2.03
N VAL A 82 -1.47 1.26 2.05
CA VAL A 82 -2.78 1.31 1.39
C VAL A 82 -2.91 2.63 0.66
N LEU A 83 -3.23 2.56 -0.63
CA LEU A 83 -3.56 3.71 -1.46
C LEU A 83 -5.03 3.65 -1.85
N VAL A 84 -5.74 4.76 -1.67
CA VAL A 84 -7.14 4.88 -2.06
C VAL A 84 -7.34 6.13 -2.90
N HIS A 85 -7.94 5.98 -4.08
CA HIS A 85 -8.23 7.08 -5.00
C HIS A 85 -9.72 7.22 -5.27
N SER A 86 -10.11 8.26 -5.99
CA SER A 86 -11.51 8.52 -6.40
C SER A 86 -12.51 8.64 -5.23
N LEU A 87 -12.04 9.01 -4.04
CA LEU A 87 -12.89 9.14 -2.86
C LEU A 87 -13.71 10.44 -2.93
N ALA A 88 -15.02 10.33 -3.06
CA ALA A 88 -15.91 11.48 -2.98
C ALA A 88 -15.93 12.13 -1.59
N LYS A 89 -15.65 11.36 -0.55
CA LYS A 89 -15.65 11.79 0.85
C LYS A 89 -14.63 11.02 1.67
N PHE A 90 -13.90 11.74 2.51
CA PHE A 90 -13.00 11.14 3.49
C PHE A 90 -13.80 10.45 4.62
N ASP A 91 -13.37 9.25 5.01
CA ASP A 91 -13.99 8.46 6.09
C ASP A 91 -12.96 8.16 7.19
N PRO A 92 -13.01 8.89 8.33
CA PRO A 92 -12.09 8.69 9.45
C PRO A 92 -12.18 7.30 10.10
N GLU A 93 -13.37 6.68 10.11
CA GLU A 93 -13.56 5.34 10.70
C GLU A 93 -12.90 4.26 9.86
N ARG A 94 -13.02 4.39 8.53
CA ARG A 94 -12.32 3.51 7.60
C ARG A 94 -10.80 3.66 7.75
N LEU A 95 -10.30 4.89 7.83
CA LEU A 95 -8.88 5.13 8.08
C LEU A 95 -8.43 4.48 9.40
N ARG A 96 -9.19 4.63 10.50
CA ARG A 96 -8.85 3.99 11.78
C ARG A 96 -8.80 2.46 11.66
N THR A 97 -9.72 1.88 10.91
CA THR A 97 -9.72 0.44 10.64
C THR A 97 -8.47 0.04 9.86
N VAL A 98 -8.15 0.73 8.76
CA VAL A 98 -6.97 0.46 7.93
C VAL A 98 -5.69 0.55 8.76
N ARG A 99 -5.54 1.55 9.63
CA ARG A 99 -4.33 1.77 10.43
C ARG A 99 -3.99 0.67 11.42
N ARG A 100 -4.93 -0.19 11.77
CA ARG A 100 -4.62 -1.38 12.59
C ARG A 100 -3.77 -2.38 11.83
N TYR A 101 -3.85 -2.37 10.49
CA TYR A 101 -3.24 -3.37 9.61
C TYR A 101 -2.16 -2.81 8.69
N ALA A 102 -2.22 -1.52 8.35
CA ALA A 102 -1.26 -0.85 7.50
C ALA A 102 -0.91 0.53 8.06
N ARG A 103 0.38 0.81 8.19
CA ARG A 103 0.84 2.09 8.76
C ARG A 103 0.91 3.21 7.72
N TRP A 104 1.18 2.86 6.47
CA TRP A 104 1.30 3.82 5.39
C TRP A 104 -0.03 3.91 4.65
N VAL A 105 -0.65 5.09 4.71
CA VAL A 105 -1.95 5.30 4.09
C VAL A 105 -1.96 6.63 3.36
N TYR A 106 -2.39 6.61 2.11
CA TYR A 106 -2.73 7.81 1.37
C TYR A 106 -4.11 7.65 0.74
N ALA A 107 -4.90 8.72 0.80
CA ALA A 107 -6.26 8.76 0.28
C ALA A 107 -6.48 10.06 -0.50
N THR A 108 -7.06 9.96 -1.70
CA THR A 108 -7.30 11.11 -2.57
C THR A 108 -8.66 11.02 -3.27
N GLU A 109 -9.23 12.19 -3.58
CA GLU A 109 -10.37 12.33 -4.47
C GLU A 109 -9.99 12.19 -5.95
N GLY A 110 -8.68 12.22 -6.25
CA GLY A 110 -8.16 12.12 -7.62
C GLY A 110 -8.80 10.99 -8.39
N PRO A 111 -9.50 11.27 -9.51
CA PRO A 111 -10.17 10.23 -10.27
C PRO A 111 -9.18 9.36 -11.03
N PHE A 112 -9.49 8.08 -11.14
CA PHE A 112 -8.80 7.18 -12.05
C PHE A 112 -9.79 6.62 -13.08
N ARG A 113 -9.56 6.92 -14.36
CA ARG A 113 -10.35 6.40 -15.49
C ARG A 113 -9.40 5.91 -16.58
N PRO A 114 -9.24 4.60 -16.73
CA PRO A 114 -8.42 4.04 -17.78
C PRO A 114 -8.85 4.58 -19.16
N GLY A 115 -7.88 5.09 -19.94
CA GLY A 115 -8.14 5.65 -21.27
C GLY A 115 -8.58 7.13 -21.31
N ASP A 116 -8.78 7.78 -20.16
CA ASP A 116 -9.03 9.22 -20.08
C ASP A 116 -7.74 9.95 -19.67
N PRO A 117 -7.09 10.69 -20.57
CA PRO A 117 -5.85 11.41 -20.23
C PRO A 117 -6.00 12.41 -19.09
N ALA A 118 -7.21 12.97 -18.89
CA ALA A 118 -7.48 13.94 -17.82
C ALA A 118 -7.68 13.28 -16.44
N ALA A 119 -7.80 11.95 -16.40
CA ALA A 119 -8.01 11.17 -15.20
C ALA A 119 -7.19 9.87 -15.18
N ALA A 120 -6.07 9.84 -15.90
CA ALA A 120 -5.20 8.67 -16.03
C ALA A 120 -4.28 8.46 -14.82
N ASN A 121 -4.07 9.50 -14.02
CA ASN A 121 -3.20 9.46 -12.84
C ASN A 121 -3.88 10.12 -11.63
N PRO A 122 -4.37 9.35 -10.66
CA PRO A 122 -5.01 9.90 -9.45
C PRO A 122 -3.99 10.53 -8.49
N TRP A 123 -2.69 10.38 -8.74
CA TRP A 123 -1.59 10.81 -7.89
C TRP A 123 -0.90 12.10 -8.37
N ASP A 124 -1.45 12.79 -9.36
CA ASP A 124 -0.85 13.96 -10.01
C ASP A 124 -0.98 15.27 -9.20
N ARG A 125 -1.71 15.22 -8.10
CA ARG A 125 -1.94 16.36 -7.19
C ARG A 125 -2.05 15.91 -5.73
N LEU A 126 -1.87 16.88 -4.82
CA LEU A 126 -2.15 16.62 -3.41
C LEU A 126 -3.66 16.48 -3.18
N SER A 127 -4.02 15.54 -2.32
CA SER A 127 -5.40 15.29 -1.94
C SER A 127 -6.04 16.49 -1.23
N VAL A 128 -7.29 16.80 -1.54
CA VAL A 128 -8.11 17.74 -0.75
C VAL A 128 -8.41 17.19 0.65
N HIS A 129 -8.19 15.90 0.88
CA HIS A 129 -8.37 15.25 2.18
C HIS A 129 -7.09 15.26 3.04
N LEU A 130 -6.01 15.91 2.58
CA LEU A 130 -4.68 15.81 3.20
C LEU A 130 -4.68 16.29 4.66
N ASP A 131 -5.33 17.41 4.95
CA ASP A 131 -5.41 17.95 6.31
C ASP A 131 -6.16 17.00 7.24
N ALA A 132 -7.32 16.49 6.79
CA ALA A 132 -8.09 15.51 7.55
C ALA A 132 -7.30 14.21 7.77
N LEU A 133 -6.52 13.78 6.78
CA LEU A 133 -5.63 12.63 6.89
C LEU A 133 -4.56 12.88 7.96
N PHE A 134 -3.89 14.03 7.93
CA PHE A 134 -2.86 14.37 8.93
C PHE A 134 -3.42 14.51 10.34
N GLU A 135 -4.57 15.12 10.53
CA GLU A 135 -5.23 15.21 11.84
C GLU A 135 -5.46 13.81 12.45
N GLN A 136 -5.98 12.88 11.64
CA GLN A 136 -6.22 11.51 12.07
C GLN A 136 -4.90 10.72 12.29
N LEU A 137 -3.87 10.98 11.51
CA LEU A 137 -2.56 10.34 11.66
C LEU A 137 -1.80 10.89 12.88
N ALA A 138 -1.97 12.16 13.22
CA ALA A 138 -1.36 12.79 14.39
C ALA A 138 -2.05 12.42 15.72
N GLY A 139 -3.18 11.73 15.67
CA GLY A 139 -3.92 11.32 16.88
C GLY A 139 -4.68 12.46 17.56
N ARG A 140 -5.08 13.48 16.79
CA ARG A 140 -5.89 14.60 17.26
C ARG A 140 -7.36 14.39 16.94
#